data_a6a31f1495939c193f4119f8ff7fcdf4
#
_entry.id   a6a31f1495939c193f4119f8ff7fcdf4
#
_cell.length_a   1.000
_cell.length_b   1.000
_cell.length_c   1.000
_cell.angle_alpha   90.00
_cell.angle_beta   90.00
_cell.angle_gamma   90.00
#
_symmetry.space_group_name_H-M   'P 1'
#
loop_
_entity.id
_entity.type
_entity.pdbx_description
1 polymer ?
#
loop_
_entity_poly.entity_id
_entity_poly.type
_entity_poly.pdbx_seq_one_letter_code
_entity_poly.pdbx_strand_id
1 'polypeptide(L)'
;MTRPRLLPVLRLCRIGMWFSPAADVLAGAAIAGVAVDGAVGRAMLASALLYGAGMVWNDIADRKLDAIQRPERPLPRGDLSLGFAATLGVALLAAGLAATPCLAHHALIAALVIFYDVLGKKLEWLGALNMGTLRALTLGTGLQLAAAGAPGHDTAQRALLLAA
;
A
#
# COMPACT_ATOMS: atom_id res chain seq x y z
N MET A 1 -10.93 14.45 -25.43
CA MET A 1 -10.31 13.92 -24.19
C MET A 1 -8.84 14.33 -24.18
N THR A 2 -8.47 15.30 -23.36
CA THR A 2 -7.07 15.72 -23.20
C THR A 2 -6.29 14.61 -22.48
N ARG A 3 -5.10 14.28 -23.00
CA ARG A 3 -4.22 13.29 -22.36
C ARG A 3 -3.89 13.75 -20.93
N PRO A 4 -3.97 12.87 -19.92
CA PRO A 4 -3.62 13.25 -18.57
C PRO A 4 -2.18 13.74 -18.52
N ARG A 5 -1.98 14.93 -17.97
CA ARG A 5 -0.64 15.46 -17.75
C ARG A 5 0.03 14.64 -16.65
N LEU A 6 1.30 14.33 -16.80
CA LEU A 6 2.05 13.48 -15.86
C LEU A 6 2.00 14.00 -14.40
N LEU A 7 2.14 15.31 -14.22
CA LEU A 7 2.20 15.93 -12.90
C LEU A 7 0.93 15.70 -12.03
N PRO A 8 -0.31 15.85 -12.54
CA PRO A 8 -1.51 15.50 -11.79
C PRO A 8 -1.56 14.02 -11.37
N VAL A 9 -1.09 13.11 -12.22
CA VAL A 9 -1.02 11.66 -11.89
C VAL A 9 -0.04 11.41 -10.74
N LEU A 10 1.17 11.98 -10.80
CA LEU A 10 2.18 11.85 -9.74
C LEU A 10 1.69 12.45 -8.41
N ARG A 11 0.94 13.56 -8.46
CA ARG A 11 0.32 14.18 -7.29
C ARG A 11 -0.78 13.29 -6.70
N LEU A 12 -1.65 12.72 -7.54
CA LEU A 12 -2.73 11.83 -7.11
C LEU A 12 -2.17 10.59 -6.41
N CYS A 13 -1.12 9.97 -6.97
CA CYS A 13 -0.46 8.81 -6.38
C CYS A 13 0.43 9.16 -5.19
N ARG A 14 0.70 10.45 -4.93
CA ARG A 14 1.65 10.93 -3.92
C ARG A 14 3.01 10.23 -4.03
N ILE A 15 3.56 10.16 -5.25
CA ILE A 15 4.76 9.38 -5.57
C ILE A 15 5.94 9.65 -4.63
N GLY A 16 6.11 10.89 -4.13
CA GLY A 16 7.14 11.25 -3.18
C GLY A 16 7.04 10.55 -1.82
N MET A 17 5.90 9.92 -1.51
CA MET A 17 5.68 9.19 -0.25
C MET A 17 5.88 7.67 -0.39
N TRP A 18 6.13 7.16 -1.61
CA TRP A 18 6.29 5.73 -1.86
C TRP A 18 7.51 5.12 -1.18
N PHE A 19 8.50 5.96 -0.87
CA PHE A 19 9.68 5.53 -0.11
C PHE A 19 9.34 5.04 1.30
N SER A 20 8.28 5.57 1.92
CA SER A 20 7.92 5.22 3.29
C SER A 20 7.57 3.72 3.45
N PRO A 21 6.59 3.16 2.71
CA PRO A 21 6.28 1.74 2.81
C PRO A 21 7.42 0.85 2.29
N ALA A 22 8.17 1.29 1.30
CA ALA A 22 9.34 0.56 0.82
C ALA A 22 10.44 0.49 1.91
N ALA A 23 10.70 1.59 2.62
CA ALA A 23 11.64 1.62 3.73
C ALA A 23 11.20 0.75 4.91
N ASP A 24 9.90 0.67 5.21
CA ASP A 24 9.37 -0.24 6.24
C ASP A 24 9.69 -1.71 5.91
N VAL A 25 9.47 -2.13 4.65
CA VAL A 25 9.82 -3.49 4.21
C VAL A 25 11.31 -3.75 4.35
N LEU A 26 12.15 -2.80 3.94
CA LEU A 26 13.60 -2.93 4.05
C LEU A 26 14.05 -3.01 5.51
N ALA A 27 13.48 -2.18 6.39
CA ALA A 27 13.76 -2.22 7.82
C ALA A 27 13.32 -3.55 8.45
N GLY A 28 12.13 -4.04 8.08
CA GLY A 28 11.63 -5.35 8.52
C GLY A 28 12.52 -6.50 8.06
N ALA A 29 13.00 -6.47 6.81
CA ALA A 29 13.95 -7.45 6.29
C ALA A 29 15.28 -7.42 7.06
N ALA A 30 15.81 -6.23 7.35
CA ALA A 30 17.03 -6.06 8.13
C ALA A 30 16.87 -6.58 9.57
N ILE A 31 15.75 -6.28 10.24
CA ILE A 31 15.44 -6.78 11.59
C ILE A 31 15.33 -8.32 11.59
N ALA A 32 14.74 -8.89 10.55
CA ALA A 32 14.57 -10.35 10.40
C ALA A 32 15.83 -11.06 9.90
N GLY A 33 16.94 -10.36 9.65
CA GLY A 33 18.18 -10.93 9.15
C GLY A 33 18.10 -11.44 7.70
N VAL A 34 17.13 -10.93 6.91
CA VAL A 34 16.96 -11.30 5.51
C VAL A 34 17.92 -10.48 4.64
N ALA A 35 18.70 -11.16 3.80
CA ALA A 35 19.54 -10.50 2.82
C ALA A 35 18.72 -9.71 1.79
N VAL A 36 19.19 -8.54 1.42
CA VAL A 36 18.53 -7.70 0.41
C VAL A 36 18.73 -8.33 -0.97
N ASP A 37 17.69 -8.98 -1.47
CA ASP A 37 17.67 -9.68 -2.74
C ASP A 37 16.47 -9.22 -3.62
N GLY A 38 16.24 -9.94 -4.72
CA GLY A 38 15.11 -9.69 -5.61
C GLY A 38 13.73 -9.88 -4.95
N ALA A 39 13.60 -10.72 -3.92
CA ALA A 39 12.33 -10.91 -3.20
C ALA A 39 12.04 -9.70 -2.32
N VAL A 40 13.04 -9.19 -1.60
CA VAL A 40 12.92 -7.94 -0.83
C VAL A 40 12.56 -6.78 -1.77
N GLY A 41 13.25 -6.65 -2.90
CA GLY A 41 12.96 -5.60 -3.89
C GLY A 41 11.52 -5.66 -4.43
N ARG A 42 11.00 -6.86 -4.73
CA ARG A 42 9.61 -7.06 -5.15
C ARG A 42 8.61 -6.72 -4.04
N ALA A 43 8.89 -7.08 -2.81
CA ALA A 43 8.04 -6.75 -1.67
C ALA A 43 8.00 -5.23 -1.41
N MET A 44 9.14 -4.53 -1.53
CA MET A 44 9.23 -3.07 -1.47
C MET A 44 8.36 -2.42 -2.56
N LEU A 45 8.48 -2.89 -3.81
CA LEU A 45 7.68 -2.40 -4.93
C LEU A 45 6.18 -2.67 -4.70
N ALA A 46 5.81 -3.87 -4.27
CA ALA A 46 4.44 -4.23 -3.96
C ALA A 46 3.83 -3.28 -2.91
N SER A 47 4.51 -3.07 -1.79
CA SER A 47 4.06 -2.18 -0.72
C SER A 47 3.92 -0.73 -1.20
N ALA A 48 4.85 -0.24 -2.03
CA ALA A 48 4.77 1.10 -2.62
C ALA A 48 3.57 1.24 -3.56
N LEU A 49 3.31 0.24 -4.41
CA LEU A 49 2.16 0.23 -5.33
C LEU A 49 0.82 0.17 -4.57
N LEU A 50 0.71 -0.64 -3.53
CA LEU A 50 -0.49 -0.71 -2.68
C LEU A 50 -0.71 0.61 -1.94
N TYR A 51 0.35 1.25 -1.45
CA TYR A 51 0.26 2.59 -0.86
C TYR A 51 -0.25 3.61 -1.88
N GLY A 52 0.31 3.63 -3.09
CA GLY A 52 -0.14 4.51 -4.18
C GLY A 52 -1.61 4.29 -4.53
N ALA A 53 -2.06 3.03 -4.58
CA ALA A 53 -3.47 2.68 -4.77
C ALA A 53 -4.35 3.27 -3.65
N GLY A 54 -3.96 3.12 -2.39
CA GLY A 54 -4.65 3.70 -1.24
C GLY A 54 -4.79 5.22 -1.35
N MET A 55 -3.73 5.92 -1.79
CA MET A 55 -3.80 7.37 -1.98
C MET A 55 -4.82 7.75 -3.06
N VAL A 56 -4.88 7.00 -4.15
CA VAL A 56 -5.87 7.21 -5.23
C VAL A 56 -7.29 6.97 -4.72
N TRP A 57 -7.54 5.86 -4.03
CA TRP A 57 -8.86 5.53 -3.48
C TRP A 57 -9.29 6.51 -2.40
N ASN A 58 -8.37 6.97 -1.56
CA ASN A 58 -8.64 8.01 -0.57
C ASN A 58 -9.11 9.32 -1.23
N ASP A 59 -8.40 9.78 -2.28
CA ASP A 59 -8.77 11.02 -2.98
C ASP A 59 -10.11 10.86 -3.74
N ILE A 60 -10.44 9.66 -4.25
CA ILE A 60 -11.75 9.36 -4.84
C ILE A 60 -12.86 9.43 -3.78
N ALA A 61 -12.65 8.82 -2.62
CA ALA A 61 -13.62 8.80 -1.53
C ALA A 61 -13.86 10.20 -0.96
N ASP A 62 -12.79 11.00 -0.82
CA ASP A 62 -12.85 12.34 -0.23
C ASP A 62 -13.17 13.45 -1.23
N ARG A 63 -13.36 13.16 -2.52
CA ARG A 63 -13.47 14.17 -3.59
C ARG A 63 -14.46 15.31 -3.31
N LYS A 64 -15.59 15.02 -2.64
CA LYS A 64 -16.61 16.02 -2.31
C LYS A 64 -16.15 16.95 -1.19
N LEU A 65 -15.48 16.40 -0.19
CA LEU A 65 -14.90 17.15 0.90
C LEU A 65 -13.69 17.97 0.41
N ASP A 66 -12.85 17.37 -0.41
CA ASP A 66 -11.70 18.03 -1.01
C ASP A 66 -12.10 19.17 -1.95
N ALA A 67 -13.24 19.09 -2.60
CA ALA A 67 -13.73 20.21 -3.42
C ALA A 67 -13.98 21.51 -2.59
N ILE A 68 -14.23 21.33 -1.30
CA ILE A 68 -14.44 22.47 -0.38
C ILE A 68 -13.14 22.84 0.33
N GLN A 69 -12.40 21.85 0.84
CA GLN A 69 -11.25 22.07 1.71
C GLN A 69 -9.92 22.18 0.98
N ARG A 70 -9.79 21.52 -0.18
CA ARG A 70 -8.54 21.38 -0.95
C ARG A 70 -8.82 21.41 -2.45
N PRO A 71 -9.41 22.50 -2.97
CA PRO A 71 -9.83 22.59 -4.38
C PRO A 71 -8.67 22.50 -5.37
N GLU A 72 -7.42 22.64 -4.89
CA GLU A 72 -6.20 22.50 -5.70
C GLU A 72 -5.83 21.04 -6.01
N ARG A 73 -6.48 20.04 -5.38
CA ARG A 73 -6.22 18.62 -5.67
C ARG A 73 -6.64 18.23 -7.10
N PRO A 74 -5.97 17.23 -7.71
CA PRO A 74 -6.20 16.88 -9.12
C PRO A 74 -7.65 16.52 -9.49
N LEU A 75 -8.38 15.82 -8.60
CA LEU A 75 -9.77 15.42 -8.84
C LEU A 75 -10.75 16.59 -8.72
N PRO A 76 -10.75 17.39 -7.64
CA PRO A 76 -11.57 18.58 -7.53
C PRO A 76 -11.32 19.59 -8.66
N ARG A 77 -10.07 19.81 -9.06
CA ARG A 77 -9.71 20.72 -10.17
C ARG A 77 -10.18 20.26 -11.54
N GLY A 78 -10.53 18.96 -11.67
CA GLY A 78 -10.87 18.37 -12.96
C GLY A 78 -9.64 18.08 -13.85
N ASP A 79 -8.43 18.10 -13.30
CA ASP A 79 -7.20 17.74 -14.03
C ASP A 79 -7.22 16.26 -14.46
N LEU A 80 -7.91 15.41 -13.69
CA LEU A 80 -8.10 13.98 -13.93
C LEU A 80 -9.58 13.62 -13.79
N SER A 81 -10.07 12.72 -14.66
CA SER A 81 -11.42 12.20 -14.54
C SER A 81 -11.51 11.13 -13.45
N LEU A 82 -12.70 10.99 -12.83
CA LEU A 82 -12.95 9.96 -11.82
C LEU A 82 -12.73 8.54 -12.38
N GLY A 83 -13.16 8.29 -13.62
CA GLY A 83 -12.96 7.00 -14.30
C GLY A 83 -11.48 6.67 -14.47
N PHE A 84 -10.66 7.67 -14.88
CA PHE A 84 -9.21 7.49 -14.98
C PHE A 84 -8.59 7.16 -13.61
N ALA A 85 -8.96 7.91 -12.56
CA ALA A 85 -8.46 7.65 -11.20
C ALA A 85 -8.84 6.26 -10.70
N ALA A 86 -10.08 5.82 -10.91
CA ALA A 86 -10.52 4.48 -10.52
C ALA A 86 -9.74 3.37 -11.27
N THR A 87 -9.56 3.53 -12.59
CA THR A 87 -8.75 2.59 -13.37
C THR A 87 -7.30 2.54 -12.88
N LEU A 88 -6.71 3.70 -12.58
CA LEU A 88 -5.36 3.78 -12.04
C LEU A 88 -5.26 3.10 -10.66
N GLY A 89 -6.23 3.32 -9.77
CA GLY A 89 -6.28 2.68 -8.45
C GLY A 89 -6.35 1.15 -8.55
N VAL A 90 -7.21 0.63 -9.44
CA VAL A 90 -7.29 -0.82 -9.72
C VAL A 90 -5.98 -1.35 -10.30
N ALA A 91 -5.38 -0.65 -11.26
CA ALA A 91 -4.13 -1.06 -11.88
C ALA A 91 -2.97 -1.13 -10.86
N LEU A 92 -2.88 -0.15 -9.96
CA LEU A 92 -1.87 -0.14 -8.90
C LEU A 92 -2.08 -1.29 -7.89
N LEU A 93 -3.34 -1.57 -7.49
CA LEU A 93 -3.65 -2.73 -6.64
C LEU A 93 -3.24 -4.04 -7.31
N ALA A 94 -3.66 -4.24 -8.57
CA ALA A 94 -3.34 -5.45 -9.32
C ALA A 94 -1.82 -5.60 -9.52
N ALA A 95 -1.11 -4.53 -9.88
CA ALA A 95 0.34 -4.55 -10.04
C ALA A 95 1.06 -4.84 -8.71
N GLY A 96 0.60 -4.28 -7.59
CA GLY A 96 1.14 -4.57 -6.27
C GLY A 96 0.97 -6.03 -5.87
N LEU A 97 -0.23 -6.60 -6.08
CA LEU A 97 -0.49 -8.01 -5.80
C LEU A 97 0.25 -8.95 -6.77
N ALA A 98 0.49 -8.55 -8.01
CA ALA A 98 1.27 -9.34 -8.97
C ALA A 98 2.79 -9.30 -8.67
N ALA A 99 3.29 -8.19 -8.13
CA ALA A 99 4.71 -8.02 -7.83
C ALA A 99 5.16 -8.77 -6.56
N THR A 100 4.24 -9.01 -5.62
CA THR A 100 4.61 -9.51 -4.29
C THR A 100 5.08 -10.96 -4.26
N PRO A 101 6.12 -11.29 -3.47
CA PRO A 101 6.46 -12.69 -3.14
C PRO A 101 5.57 -13.28 -2.02
N CYS A 102 4.82 -12.44 -1.27
CA CYS A 102 3.99 -12.82 -0.12
C CYS A 102 2.53 -12.44 -0.37
N LEU A 103 1.84 -13.18 -1.28
CA LEU A 103 0.52 -12.79 -1.78
C LEU A 103 -0.53 -12.63 -0.68
N ALA A 104 -0.68 -13.60 0.22
CA ALA A 104 -1.69 -13.55 1.29
C ALA A 104 -1.49 -12.34 2.21
N HIS A 105 -0.25 -12.07 2.59
CA HIS A 105 0.12 -10.93 3.43
C HIS A 105 -0.19 -9.59 2.76
N HIS A 106 0.22 -9.38 1.51
CA HIS A 106 -0.07 -8.15 0.77
C HIS A 106 -1.56 -8.04 0.38
N ALA A 107 -2.28 -9.15 0.21
CA ALA A 107 -3.73 -9.13 0.03
C ALA A 107 -4.45 -8.62 1.29
N LEU A 108 -3.98 -9.00 2.48
CA LEU A 108 -4.46 -8.45 3.75
C LEU A 108 -4.20 -6.93 3.84
N ILE A 109 -2.98 -6.49 3.50
CA ILE A 109 -2.66 -5.05 3.44
C ILE A 109 -3.60 -4.33 2.48
N ALA A 110 -3.82 -4.86 1.27
CA ALA A 110 -4.72 -4.27 0.28
C ALA A 110 -6.16 -4.19 0.81
N ALA A 111 -6.66 -5.22 1.47
CA ALA A 111 -7.99 -5.23 2.08
C ALA A 111 -8.13 -4.15 3.17
N LEU A 112 -7.11 -3.99 4.03
CA LEU A 112 -7.10 -2.96 5.07
C LEU A 112 -6.99 -1.55 4.51
N VAL A 113 -6.27 -1.35 3.39
CA VAL A 113 -6.23 -0.07 2.66
C VAL A 113 -7.63 0.30 2.18
N ILE A 114 -8.34 -0.61 1.52
CA ILE A 114 -9.71 -0.36 1.04
C ILE A 114 -10.68 -0.17 2.21
N PHE A 115 -10.55 -0.98 3.27
CA PHE A 115 -11.37 -0.85 4.47
C PHE A 115 -11.22 0.55 5.10
N TYR A 116 -9.99 1.07 5.18
CA TYR A 116 -9.73 2.42 5.68
C TYR A 116 -10.51 3.47 4.90
N ASP A 117 -10.45 3.43 3.57
CA ASP A 117 -11.06 4.44 2.71
C ASP A 117 -12.59 4.40 2.72
N VAL A 118 -13.18 3.21 2.90
CA VAL A 118 -14.65 3.01 2.89
C VAL A 118 -15.25 3.24 4.27
N LEU A 119 -14.66 2.69 5.32
CA LEU A 119 -15.22 2.61 6.67
C LEU A 119 -14.32 3.18 7.76
N GLY A 120 -13.04 2.85 7.75
CA GLY A 120 -12.11 3.08 8.86
C GLY A 120 -11.98 4.55 9.25
N LYS A 121 -11.92 5.45 8.27
CA LYS A 121 -11.77 6.88 8.51
C LYS A 121 -13.02 7.58 9.06
N LYS A 122 -14.19 6.91 9.11
CA LYS A 122 -15.42 7.47 9.69
C LYS A 122 -15.39 7.53 11.21
N LEU A 123 -14.56 6.70 11.85
CA LEU A 123 -14.34 6.67 13.29
C LEU A 123 -12.85 6.91 13.54
N GLU A 124 -12.51 8.01 14.23
CA GLU A 124 -11.12 8.45 14.43
C GLU A 124 -10.23 7.36 15.03
N TRP A 125 -10.72 6.69 16.10
CA TRP A 125 -9.95 5.61 16.76
C TRP A 125 -9.75 4.40 15.85
N LEU A 126 -10.75 4.05 15.01
CA LEU A 126 -10.66 2.93 14.07
C LEU A 126 -9.69 3.25 12.94
N GLY A 127 -9.72 4.49 12.45
CA GLY A 127 -8.77 4.99 11.46
C GLY A 127 -7.32 4.95 11.98
N ALA A 128 -7.09 5.41 13.21
CA ALA A 128 -5.77 5.38 13.83
C ALA A 128 -5.26 3.94 14.02
N LEU A 129 -6.12 3.05 14.51
CA LEU A 129 -5.79 1.63 14.68
C LEU A 129 -5.44 0.98 13.32
N ASN A 130 -6.26 1.21 12.29
CA ASN A 130 -6.01 0.66 10.96
C ASN A 130 -4.69 1.16 10.36
N MET A 131 -4.38 2.46 10.50
CA MET A 131 -3.10 3.02 10.04
C MET A 131 -1.90 2.41 10.77
N GLY A 132 -2.00 2.23 12.10
CA GLY A 132 -0.99 1.54 12.90
C GLY A 132 -0.79 0.09 12.46
N THR A 133 -1.90 -0.63 12.21
CA THR A 133 -1.88 -2.01 11.71
C THR A 133 -1.24 -2.10 10.32
N LEU A 134 -1.58 -1.20 9.41
CA LEU A 134 -0.95 -1.15 8.08
C LEU A 134 0.57 -0.95 8.18
N ARG A 135 1.04 -0.05 9.05
CA ARG A 135 2.48 0.16 9.27
C ARG A 135 3.15 -1.08 9.86
N ALA A 136 2.53 -1.70 10.87
CA ALA A 136 3.04 -2.92 11.48
C ALA A 136 3.13 -4.08 10.47
N LEU A 137 2.09 -4.27 9.64
CA LEU A 137 2.11 -5.29 8.59
C LEU A 137 3.17 -4.99 7.53
N THR A 138 3.32 -3.74 7.09
CA THR A 138 4.33 -3.39 6.10
C THR A 138 5.75 -3.68 6.63
N LEU A 139 6.03 -3.32 7.89
CA LEU A 139 7.27 -3.69 8.57
C LEU A 139 7.39 -5.22 8.73
N GLY A 140 6.30 -5.89 9.11
CA GLY A 140 6.22 -7.36 9.27
C GLY A 140 6.43 -8.15 7.98
N THR A 141 6.42 -7.52 6.81
CA THR A 141 6.76 -8.18 5.54
C THR A 141 8.15 -8.82 5.57
N GLY A 142 9.10 -8.23 6.29
CA GLY A 142 10.44 -8.81 6.49
C GLY A 142 10.39 -10.17 7.20
N LEU A 143 9.53 -10.31 8.22
CA LEU A 143 9.32 -11.60 8.92
C LEU A 143 8.70 -12.66 7.99
N GLN A 144 7.74 -12.24 7.12
CA GLN A 144 7.14 -13.14 6.14
C GLN A 144 8.19 -13.64 5.13
N LEU A 145 9.10 -12.77 4.69
CA LEU A 145 10.20 -13.14 3.80
C LEU A 145 11.18 -14.12 4.49
N ALA A 146 11.52 -13.87 5.76
CA ALA A 146 12.34 -14.78 6.55
C ALA A 146 11.70 -16.17 6.68
N ALA A 147 10.41 -16.23 7.00
CA ALA A 147 9.68 -17.49 7.11
C ALA A 147 9.60 -18.26 5.78
N ALA A 148 9.49 -17.56 4.66
CA ALA A 148 9.45 -18.16 3.32
C ALA A 148 10.82 -18.70 2.86
N GLY A 149 11.91 -18.06 3.26
CA GLY A 149 13.29 -18.37 2.81
C GLY A 149 14.09 -19.30 3.70
N ALA A 150 13.65 -19.58 4.94
CA ALA A 150 14.43 -20.35 5.89
C ALA A 150 14.46 -21.87 5.54
N PRO A 151 15.60 -22.43 5.10
CA PRO A 151 15.74 -23.86 4.94
C PRO A 151 15.77 -24.51 6.34
N GLY A 152 14.87 -25.45 6.60
CA GLY A 152 14.92 -26.28 7.82
C GLY A 152 14.15 -25.77 9.04
N HIS A 153 13.40 -24.71 8.95
CA HIS A 153 12.46 -24.36 10.02
C HIS A 153 11.30 -25.35 10.06
N ASP A 154 11.10 -25.93 11.24
CA ASP A 154 9.98 -26.83 11.51
C ASP A 154 8.66 -26.14 11.15
N THR A 155 7.73 -26.90 10.59
CA THR A 155 6.41 -26.40 10.15
C THR A 155 5.68 -25.63 11.26
N ALA A 156 5.91 -25.97 12.53
CA ALA A 156 5.37 -25.28 13.69
C ALA A 156 5.94 -23.87 13.89
N GLN A 157 7.25 -23.66 13.70
CA GLN A 157 7.88 -22.35 13.79
C GLN A 157 7.45 -21.43 12.61
N ARG A 158 7.30 -22.01 11.41
CA ARG A 158 6.76 -21.27 10.24
C ARG A 158 5.32 -20.83 10.49
N ALA A 159 4.47 -21.71 11.05
CA ALA A 159 3.09 -21.35 11.37
C ALA A 159 3.02 -20.23 12.41
N LEU A 160 3.90 -20.23 13.42
CA LEU A 160 3.96 -19.16 14.43
C LEU A 160 4.41 -17.82 13.85
N LEU A 161 5.43 -17.83 12.97
CA LEU A 161 5.91 -16.61 12.29
C LEU A 161 4.90 -16.07 11.25
N LEU A 162 4.03 -16.91 10.71
CA LEU A 162 2.99 -16.52 9.77
C LEU A 162 1.70 -16.06 10.45
N ALA A 163 1.52 -16.40 11.73
CA ALA A 163 0.35 -16.03 12.55
C ALA A 163 0.57 -14.74 13.37
N ALA A 164 1.81 -14.27 13.49
CA ALA A 164 2.18 -13.02 14.17
C ALA A 164 2.23 -11.85 13.19
#